data_81b8362bdc2eabdc06ff9302f97670d8
#
_entry.id   81b8362bdc2eabdc06ff9302f97670d8
#
_cell.length_a   1.000
_cell.length_b   1.000
_cell.length_c   1.000
_cell.angle_alpha   90.00
_cell.angle_beta   90.00
_cell.angle_gamma   90.00
#
_symmetry.space_group_name_H-M   'P 1'
#
loop_
_entity.id
_entity.type
_entity.pdbx_description
1 polymer ?
#
loop_
_entity_poly.entity_id
_entity_poly.type
_entity_poly.pdbx_seq_one_letter_code
_entity_poly.pdbx_strand_id
1 'polypeptide(L)'
;VVADVMKSHTLVYPFKIEKKASVDSTTNFSYNLQIGENVLEIINLKNDKVYIFNDLSTKGIKHDLPFEITNVKKEILTENSFNVNFINSYSLIDKLKKDISVSRAGKNSDIINLTLNNSNPEYSRNILNELIEVFNNDGIRDRQLIHKRTIDFVNDRFKYISLELESIELEKKSFKVSNNLVDLATNSSISLERNLKSEETLFTNENQIFLVKNLLNELSVLNFELLPSNIGINSIEVNTLVYSYNDLFLEKQKLNTSAGPNNPYVKQLNNSIAQVRENIIFSLNNYLSQLSMLNDKLAEESNLIQSNVAS
;
A
#
# COMPACT_ATOMS: atom_id res chain seq x y z
N VAL A 1 7.96 25.07 -0.85
CA VAL A 1 7.76 26.52 -0.94
C VAL A 1 7.53 26.86 -2.40
N VAL A 2 6.29 27.10 -2.78
CA VAL A 2 5.96 27.60 -4.11
C VAL A 2 5.88 29.11 -4.00
N ALA A 3 6.91 29.79 -4.46
CA ALA A 3 6.82 31.22 -4.72
C ALA A 3 6.08 31.38 -6.04
N ASP A 4 4.83 31.82 -5.97
CA ASP A 4 4.06 32.19 -7.17
C ASP A 4 4.53 33.57 -7.58
N VAL A 5 5.54 33.62 -8.46
CA VAL A 5 5.98 34.86 -9.11
C VAL A 5 5.09 35.06 -10.32
N MET A 6 3.98 35.74 -10.14
CA MET A 6 3.14 36.13 -11.27
C MET A 6 3.91 37.11 -12.15
N LYS A 7 4.16 36.67 -13.38
CA LYS A 7 4.76 37.33 -14.54
C LYS A 7 6.30 37.25 -14.65
N SER A 8 6.79 36.20 -15.20
CA SER A 8 7.83 36.25 -16.22
C SER A 8 7.87 34.93 -17.01
N HIS A 9 7.96 35.02 -18.30
CA HIS A 9 8.14 33.89 -19.24
C HIS A 9 9.55 33.28 -19.17
N THR A 10 10.33 33.56 -18.14
CA THR A 10 11.71 33.09 -18.00
C THR A 10 11.80 32.10 -16.85
N LEU A 11 12.28 30.90 -17.17
CA LEU A 11 12.56 29.76 -16.30
C LEU A 11 13.62 30.01 -15.23
N VAL A 12 14.20 31.20 -15.14
CA VAL A 12 15.26 31.53 -14.20
C VAL A 12 14.72 32.59 -13.22
N TYR A 13 14.46 32.16 -11.99
CA TYR A 13 14.09 33.07 -10.93
C TYR A 13 15.27 33.99 -10.61
N PRO A 14 15.02 35.30 -10.50
CA PRO A 14 16.08 36.30 -10.26
C PRO A 14 16.65 36.21 -8.84
N PHE A 15 16.05 35.45 -7.94
CA PHE A 15 16.51 35.24 -6.56
C PHE A 15 16.01 33.89 -6.04
N LYS A 16 16.65 33.39 -4.97
CA LYS A 16 16.24 32.19 -4.25
C LYS A 16 15.61 32.57 -2.92
N ILE A 17 14.47 31.94 -2.60
CA ILE A 17 13.81 32.11 -1.30
C ILE A 17 13.92 30.79 -0.54
N GLU A 18 14.42 30.87 0.69
CA GLU A 18 14.51 29.75 1.63
C GLU A 18 13.62 30.02 2.83
N LYS A 19 12.66 29.14 3.09
CA LYS A 19 11.78 29.21 4.26
C LYS A 19 12.56 28.84 5.51
N LYS A 20 12.42 29.63 6.61
CA LYS A 20 13.02 29.29 7.90
C LYS A 20 12.29 28.10 8.54
N ALA A 21 13.03 27.20 9.19
CA ALA A 21 12.48 26.00 9.81
C ALA A 21 11.49 26.28 10.96
N SER A 22 11.58 27.46 11.59
CA SER A 22 10.71 27.88 12.71
C SER A 22 9.32 28.33 12.30
N VAL A 23 9.02 28.39 10.98
CA VAL A 23 7.73 28.90 10.50
C VAL A 23 6.75 27.77 10.31
N ASP A 24 5.62 27.84 11.01
CA ASP A 24 4.51 26.90 10.84
C ASP A 24 4.01 26.91 9.38
N SER A 25 3.84 25.71 8.81
CA SER A 25 3.34 25.51 7.44
C SER A 25 1.85 25.79 7.30
N THR A 26 1.16 26.16 8.38
CA THR A 26 -0.28 26.41 8.39
C THR A 26 -0.65 27.88 8.10
N THR A 27 0.30 28.80 8.13
CA THR A 27 0.03 30.24 7.97
C THR A 27 0.33 30.73 6.56
N ASN A 28 -0.57 31.56 6.01
CA ASN A 28 -0.38 32.26 4.76
C ASN A 28 0.26 33.63 5.00
N PHE A 29 1.28 33.94 4.23
CA PHE A 29 1.96 35.26 4.27
C PHE A 29 2.08 35.78 2.85
N SER A 30 1.91 37.09 2.70
CA SER A 30 2.10 37.81 1.44
C SER A 30 3.03 39.00 1.66
N TYR A 31 4.04 39.08 0.83
CA TYR A 31 5.06 40.12 0.88
C TYR A 31 5.24 40.73 -0.50
N ASN A 32 5.47 42.04 -0.55
CA ASN A 32 5.97 42.69 -1.75
C ASN A 32 7.48 42.95 -1.56
N LEU A 33 8.28 42.53 -2.53
CA LEU A 33 9.72 42.72 -2.57
C LEU A 33 10.01 43.81 -3.58
N GLN A 34 10.72 44.86 -3.18
CA GLN A 34 11.23 45.91 -4.04
C GLN A 34 12.76 45.82 -4.05
N ILE A 35 13.35 45.63 -5.23
CA ILE A 35 14.79 45.42 -5.41
C ILE A 35 15.36 46.65 -6.08
N GLY A 36 16.13 47.43 -5.31
CA GLY A 36 16.90 48.56 -5.80
C GLY A 36 18.33 48.17 -6.19
N GLU A 37 19.19 49.12 -6.49
CA GLU A 37 20.58 48.86 -6.86
C GLU A 37 21.38 48.12 -5.79
N ASN A 38 21.23 48.50 -4.52
CA ASN A 38 21.89 47.88 -3.36
C ASN A 38 20.96 47.80 -2.15
N VAL A 39 19.66 47.98 -2.34
CA VAL A 39 18.68 47.99 -1.25
C VAL A 39 17.59 47.00 -1.61
N LEU A 40 17.27 46.14 -0.67
CA LEU A 40 16.14 45.25 -0.74
C LEU A 40 15.10 45.67 0.28
N GLU A 41 13.95 46.11 -0.19
CA GLU A 41 12.80 46.49 0.63
C GLU A 41 11.75 45.35 0.57
N ILE A 42 11.30 44.92 1.77
CA ILE A 42 10.30 43.85 1.89
C ILE A 42 9.13 44.36 2.69
N ILE A 43 7.97 44.43 2.07
CA ILE A 43 6.74 44.94 2.68
C ILE A 43 5.81 43.78 2.97
N ASN A 44 5.40 43.61 4.21
CA ASN A 44 4.39 42.65 4.59
C ASN A 44 3.00 43.20 4.24
N LEU A 45 2.32 42.58 3.29
CA LEU A 45 1.03 43.05 2.80
C LEU A 45 -0.14 42.87 3.79
N LYS A 46 0.10 42.21 4.93
CA LYS A 46 -0.93 41.97 5.95
C LYS A 46 -0.95 43.07 7.03
N ASN A 47 0.21 43.63 7.34
CA ASN A 47 0.35 44.60 8.44
C ASN A 47 1.18 45.82 8.08
N ASP A 48 1.51 46.00 6.80
CA ASP A 48 2.28 47.10 6.23
C ASP A 48 3.67 47.31 6.85
N LYS A 49 4.19 46.26 7.54
CA LYS A 49 5.53 46.32 8.12
C LYS A 49 6.59 46.26 7.03
N VAL A 50 7.47 47.25 7.03
CA VAL A 50 8.56 47.41 6.06
C VAL A 50 9.88 46.94 6.66
N TYR A 51 10.62 46.15 5.91
CA TYR A 51 11.98 45.71 6.25
C TYR A 51 12.92 46.21 5.14
N ILE A 52 13.95 46.94 5.52
CA ILE A 52 14.94 47.52 4.61
C ILE A 52 16.28 46.88 4.90
N PHE A 53 16.91 46.32 3.87
CA PHE A 53 18.22 45.70 3.90
C PHE A 53 19.14 46.45 2.93
N ASN A 54 20.32 46.85 3.45
CA ASN A 54 21.37 47.51 2.65
C ASN A 54 22.23 46.50 1.86
N ASP A 55 21.69 45.29 1.65
CA ASP A 55 22.24 44.24 0.85
C ASP A 55 21.08 43.52 0.12
N LEU A 56 21.33 42.91 -1.00
CA LEU A 56 20.34 42.14 -1.77
C LEU A 56 20.15 40.71 -1.22
N SER A 57 20.84 40.36 -0.15
CA SER A 57 20.68 39.12 0.56
C SER A 57 20.25 39.35 1.99
N THR A 58 19.30 38.56 2.49
CA THR A 58 18.91 38.58 3.90
C THR A 58 19.62 37.52 4.73
N LYS A 59 20.47 36.69 4.08
CA LYS A 59 21.18 35.58 4.72
C LYS A 59 22.19 36.10 5.76
N GLY A 60 22.12 35.56 6.95
CA GLY A 60 23.03 35.95 8.05
C GLY A 60 22.65 37.25 8.77
N ILE A 61 21.63 37.97 8.32
CA ILE A 61 21.10 39.16 8.98
C ILE A 61 19.98 38.76 9.94
N LYS A 62 20.00 39.24 11.17
CA LYS A 62 18.96 38.92 12.14
C LYS A 62 17.70 39.76 11.85
N HIS A 63 16.63 39.05 11.50
CA HIS A 63 15.31 39.64 11.19
C HIS A 63 14.17 38.67 11.50
N ASP A 64 12.95 39.22 11.60
CA ASP A 64 11.72 38.44 11.93
C ASP A 64 11.00 37.89 10.70
N LEU A 65 11.56 38.05 9.48
CA LEU A 65 10.94 37.46 8.28
C LEU A 65 10.93 35.93 8.36
N PRO A 66 9.86 35.28 7.86
CA PRO A 66 9.73 33.83 7.86
C PRO A 66 10.59 33.13 6.79
N PHE A 67 11.35 33.86 6.02
CA PHE A 67 12.18 33.40 4.94
C PHE A 67 13.47 34.20 4.81
N GLU A 68 14.41 33.66 4.06
CA GLU A 68 15.64 34.31 3.63
C GLU A 68 15.67 34.44 2.12
N ILE A 69 16.22 35.54 1.63
CA ILE A 69 16.46 35.78 0.20
C ILE A 69 17.95 35.64 -0.06
N THR A 70 18.29 34.87 -1.06
CA THR A 70 19.68 34.60 -1.49
C THR A 70 19.81 34.62 -3.00
N ASN A 71 21.05 34.75 -3.49
CA ASN A 71 21.37 34.62 -4.91
C ASN A 71 20.57 35.56 -5.83
N VAL A 72 20.44 36.81 -5.46
CA VAL A 72 19.80 37.83 -6.31
C VAL A 72 20.69 38.11 -7.54
N LYS A 73 20.15 37.77 -8.72
CA LYS A 73 20.82 37.96 -10.03
C LYS A 73 20.28 39.22 -10.67
N LYS A 74 20.99 40.32 -10.52
CA LYS A 74 20.59 41.64 -11.09
C LYS A 74 20.46 41.62 -12.61
N GLU A 75 21.25 40.82 -13.31
CA GLU A 75 21.28 40.72 -14.76
C GLU A 75 19.99 40.16 -15.37
N ILE A 76 19.15 39.53 -14.56
CA ILE A 76 17.92 38.86 -14.98
C ILE A 76 16.67 39.60 -14.48
N LEU A 77 16.84 40.63 -13.66
CA LEU A 77 15.75 41.43 -13.14
C LEU A 77 15.12 42.26 -14.28
N THR A 78 13.96 41.84 -14.76
CA THR A 78 13.15 42.61 -15.72
C THR A 78 12.20 43.58 -15.01
N GLU A 79 11.92 43.37 -13.74
CA GLU A 79 11.08 44.18 -12.87
C GLU A 79 11.75 44.37 -11.51
N ASN A 80 11.47 45.48 -10.86
CA ASN A 80 12.03 45.80 -9.55
C ASN A 80 11.10 45.45 -8.38
N SER A 81 9.87 44.98 -8.68
CA SER A 81 8.85 44.63 -7.67
C SER A 81 8.30 43.23 -7.91
N PHE A 82 8.31 42.41 -6.86
CA PHE A 82 7.83 41.05 -6.88
C PHE A 82 6.90 40.75 -5.72
N ASN A 83 5.79 40.06 -5.96
CA ASN A 83 4.92 39.55 -4.91
C ASN A 83 5.31 38.12 -4.53
N VAL A 84 5.60 37.89 -3.27
CA VAL A 84 5.93 36.59 -2.71
C VAL A 84 4.81 36.13 -1.79
N ASN A 85 4.14 35.06 -2.19
CA ASN A 85 3.04 34.46 -1.43
C ASN A 85 3.46 33.12 -0.85
N PHE A 86 3.41 32.98 0.45
CA PHE A 86 3.52 31.69 1.13
C PHE A 86 2.12 31.14 1.32
N ILE A 87 1.83 30.07 0.66
CA ILE A 87 0.54 29.39 0.72
C ILE A 87 0.70 28.17 1.63
N ASN A 88 -0.27 27.98 2.50
CA ASN A 88 -0.32 26.82 3.37
C ASN A 88 -0.48 25.53 2.51
N SER A 89 0.15 24.44 2.97
CA SER A 89 0.19 23.18 2.23
C SER A 89 -1.20 22.60 1.92
N TYR A 90 -2.16 22.74 2.83
CA TYR A 90 -3.53 22.27 2.62
C TYR A 90 -4.24 23.07 1.52
N SER A 91 -4.13 24.40 1.55
CA SER A 91 -4.71 25.25 0.50
C SER A 91 -4.07 25.00 -0.87
N LEU A 92 -2.77 24.71 -0.90
CA LEU A 92 -2.08 24.34 -2.14
C LEU A 92 -2.56 22.99 -2.67
N ILE A 93 -2.71 21.99 -1.81
CA ILE A 93 -3.25 20.67 -2.18
C ILE A 93 -4.67 20.81 -2.74
N ASP A 94 -5.52 21.59 -2.07
CA ASP A 94 -6.89 21.83 -2.54
C ASP A 94 -6.96 22.56 -3.89
N LYS A 95 -6.03 23.49 -4.13
CA LYS A 95 -5.87 24.14 -5.41
C LYS A 95 -5.42 23.14 -6.48
N LEU A 96 -4.36 22.38 -6.21
CA LEU A 96 -3.87 21.36 -7.17
C LEU A 96 -4.91 20.29 -7.48
N LYS A 97 -5.72 19.86 -6.49
CA LYS A 97 -6.83 18.92 -6.72
C LYS A 97 -7.89 19.47 -7.68
N LYS A 98 -8.10 20.78 -7.71
CA LYS A 98 -9.05 21.45 -8.64
C LYS A 98 -8.45 21.69 -10.00
N ASP A 99 -7.16 21.97 -10.07
CA ASP A 99 -6.43 22.32 -11.29
C ASP A 99 -6.00 21.08 -12.10
N ILE A 100 -5.85 19.91 -11.42
CA ILE A 100 -5.55 18.65 -12.08
C ILE A 100 -6.83 17.97 -12.51
N SER A 101 -6.94 17.68 -13.81
CA SER A 101 -8.02 16.85 -14.35
C SER A 101 -7.50 15.47 -14.73
N VAL A 102 -8.32 14.45 -14.41
CA VAL A 102 -8.03 13.04 -14.68
C VAL A 102 -9.15 12.50 -15.56
N SER A 103 -8.81 11.95 -16.71
CA SER A 103 -9.78 11.37 -17.63
C SER A 103 -9.24 10.10 -18.28
N ARG A 104 -10.13 9.18 -18.68
CA ARG A 104 -9.74 8.03 -19.48
C ARG A 104 -9.56 8.43 -20.94
N ALA A 105 -8.57 7.89 -21.62
CA ALA A 105 -8.31 8.13 -23.04
C ALA A 105 -9.42 7.55 -23.98
N GLY A 106 -10.30 6.67 -23.44
CA GLY A 106 -11.43 6.09 -24.15
C GLY A 106 -12.30 5.23 -23.24
N LYS A 107 -13.50 4.83 -23.69
CA LYS A 107 -14.46 4.07 -22.86
C LYS A 107 -13.91 2.73 -22.33
N ASN A 108 -13.04 2.06 -23.10
CA ASN A 108 -12.44 0.76 -22.76
C ASN A 108 -10.91 0.84 -22.72
N SER A 109 -10.36 2.02 -22.41
CA SER A 109 -8.90 2.20 -22.35
C SER A 109 -8.41 2.18 -20.92
N ASP A 110 -7.30 1.48 -20.71
CA ASP A 110 -6.54 1.51 -19.43
C ASP A 110 -5.59 2.72 -19.35
N ILE A 111 -5.62 3.58 -20.39
CA ILE A 111 -4.81 4.78 -20.43
C ILE A 111 -5.55 5.92 -19.75
N ILE A 112 -4.87 6.56 -18.80
CA ILE A 112 -5.35 7.72 -18.06
C ILE A 112 -4.61 8.96 -18.56
N ASN A 113 -5.36 10.00 -18.89
CA ASN A 113 -4.83 11.32 -19.21
C ASN A 113 -4.84 12.18 -17.95
N LEU A 114 -3.68 12.75 -17.61
CA LEU A 114 -3.53 13.74 -16.56
C LEU A 114 -3.24 15.09 -17.19
N THR A 115 -4.01 16.10 -16.80
CA THR A 115 -3.84 17.47 -17.31
C THR A 115 -3.80 18.45 -16.15
N LEU A 116 -2.81 19.35 -16.16
CA LEU A 116 -2.68 20.45 -15.21
C LEU A 116 -2.54 21.76 -15.99
N ASN A 117 -3.50 22.65 -15.81
CA ASN A 117 -3.49 23.96 -16.42
C ASN A 117 -2.77 24.97 -15.51
N ASN A 118 -1.61 25.44 -15.94
CA ASN A 118 -0.84 26.47 -15.24
C ASN A 118 -0.11 27.36 -16.27
N SER A 119 0.20 28.57 -15.88
CA SER A 119 0.98 29.52 -16.69
C SER A 119 2.43 29.08 -16.92
N ASN A 120 2.96 28.19 -16.07
CA ASN A 120 4.31 27.66 -16.18
C ASN A 120 4.28 26.17 -16.59
N PRO A 121 4.60 25.83 -17.86
CA PRO A 121 4.56 24.46 -18.36
C PRO A 121 5.57 23.52 -17.67
N GLU A 122 6.74 24.03 -17.28
CA GLU A 122 7.77 23.22 -16.61
C GLU A 122 7.33 22.86 -15.18
N TYR A 123 6.73 23.79 -14.47
CA TYR A 123 6.14 23.52 -13.17
C TYR A 123 5.04 22.46 -13.28
N SER A 124 4.13 22.58 -14.27
CA SER A 124 3.08 21.59 -14.51
C SER A 124 3.64 20.21 -14.79
N ARG A 125 4.66 20.12 -15.64
CA ARG A 125 5.34 18.87 -15.97
C ARG A 125 5.97 18.24 -14.72
N ASN A 126 6.65 19.02 -13.90
CA ASN A 126 7.29 18.51 -12.68
C ASN A 126 6.26 18.01 -11.68
N ILE A 127 5.14 18.71 -11.48
CA ILE A 127 4.05 18.27 -10.60
C ILE A 127 3.43 16.96 -11.12
N LEU A 128 3.16 16.84 -12.41
CA LEU A 128 2.57 15.63 -12.98
C LEU A 128 3.53 14.45 -12.92
N ASN A 129 4.82 14.66 -13.18
CA ASN A 129 5.83 13.60 -13.06
C ASN A 129 5.96 13.12 -11.61
N GLU A 130 6.02 14.05 -10.65
CA GLU A 130 6.06 13.71 -9.22
C GLU A 130 4.81 12.94 -8.79
N LEU A 131 3.63 13.37 -9.26
CA LEU A 131 2.37 12.66 -8.99
C LEU A 131 2.40 11.22 -9.53
N ILE A 132 2.90 11.01 -10.75
CA ILE A 132 3.05 9.68 -11.35
C ILE A 132 4.05 8.83 -10.55
N GLU A 133 5.17 9.42 -10.15
CA GLU A 133 6.19 8.71 -9.36
C GLU A 133 5.65 8.29 -8.00
N VAL A 134 5.00 9.19 -7.28
CA VAL A 134 4.35 8.90 -5.98
C VAL A 134 3.28 7.82 -6.14
N PHE A 135 2.45 7.90 -7.18
CA PHE A 135 1.42 6.89 -7.46
C PHE A 135 2.03 5.51 -7.74
N ASN A 136 3.09 5.45 -8.55
CA ASN A 136 3.78 4.19 -8.84
C ASN A 136 4.44 3.59 -7.59
N ASN A 137 5.11 4.43 -6.80
CA ASN A 137 5.75 4.00 -5.55
C ASN A 137 4.73 3.50 -4.52
N ASP A 138 3.58 4.18 -4.43
CA ASP A 138 2.48 3.76 -3.56
C ASP A 138 1.91 2.39 -3.98
N GLY A 139 1.68 2.18 -5.29
CA GLY A 139 1.24 0.89 -5.83
C GLY A 139 2.25 -0.25 -5.66
N ILE A 140 3.56 0.05 -5.70
CA ILE A 140 4.62 -0.93 -5.40
C ILE A 140 4.58 -1.28 -3.90
N ARG A 141 4.48 -0.28 -3.04
CA ARG A 141 4.43 -0.45 -1.60
C ARG A 141 3.24 -1.30 -1.15
N ASP A 142 2.06 -1.05 -1.71
CA ASP A 142 0.86 -1.82 -1.42
C ASP A 142 1.05 -3.30 -1.74
N ARG A 143 1.58 -3.59 -2.95
CA ARG A 143 1.89 -4.98 -3.34
C ARG A 143 2.93 -5.63 -2.43
N GLN A 144 3.97 -4.89 -2.04
CA GLN A 144 4.98 -5.39 -1.10
C GLN A 144 4.41 -5.74 0.28
N LEU A 145 3.46 -4.95 0.78
CA LEU A 145 2.78 -5.24 2.05
C LEU A 145 1.98 -6.55 1.99
N ILE A 146 1.21 -6.75 0.91
CA ILE A 146 0.44 -7.98 0.70
C ILE A 146 1.38 -9.19 0.55
N HIS A 147 2.43 -9.06 -0.27
CA HIS A 147 3.39 -10.15 -0.46
C HIS A 147 4.15 -10.49 0.82
N LYS A 148 4.53 -9.49 1.61
CA LYS A 148 5.17 -9.70 2.91
C LYS A 148 4.26 -10.53 3.82
N ARG A 149 2.97 -10.17 3.91
CA ARG A 149 2.00 -10.91 4.71
C ARG A 149 1.85 -12.36 4.26
N THR A 150 1.83 -12.57 2.94
CA THR A 150 1.80 -13.92 2.37
C THR A 150 3.05 -14.72 2.71
N ILE A 151 4.24 -14.11 2.64
CA ILE A 151 5.51 -14.77 2.99
C ILE A 151 5.52 -15.16 4.47
N ASP A 152 5.10 -14.27 5.37
CA ASP A 152 5.03 -14.53 6.80
C ASP A 152 4.12 -15.74 7.08
N PHE A 153 2.93 -15.75 6.48
CA PHE A 153 1.98 -16.88 6.58
C PHE A 153 2.58 -18.21 6.07
N VAL A 154 3.24 -18.18 4.89
CA VAL A 154 3.87 -19.39 4.31
C VAL A 154 5.03 -19.88 5.18
N ASN A 155 5.84 -18.98 5.75
CA ASN A 155 6.94 -19.35 6.63
C ASN A 155 6.45 -20.02 7.93
N ASP A 156 5.37 -19.51 8.51
CA ASP A 156 4.79 -20.11 9.72
C ASP A 156 4.21 -21.51 9.42
N ARG A 157 3.59 -21.67 8.24
CA ARG A 157 3.15 -22.97 7.76
C ARG A 157 4.31 -23.93 7.53
N PHE A 158 5.39 -23.46 6.92
CA PHE A 158 6.57 -24.29 6.66
C PHE A 158 7.16 -24.84 7.96
N LYS A 159 7.24 -24.04 9.03
CA LYS A 159 7.66 -24.51 10.36
C LYS A 159 6.76 -25.63 10.88
N TYR A 160 5.43 -25.44 10.73
CA TYR A 160 4.46 -26.45 11.19
C TYR A 160 4.64 -27.78 10.44
N ILE A 161 4.69 -27.74 9.09
CA ILE A 161 4.88 -28.93 8.26
C ILE A 161 6.21 -29.61 8.55
N SER A 162 7.28 -28.86 8.83
CA SER A 162 8.58 -29.45 9.17
C SER A 162 8.53 -30.24 10.47
N LEU A 163 7.82 -29.74 11.48
CA LEU A 163 7.62 -30.43 12.75
C LEU A 163 6.77 -31.69 12.59
N GLU A 164 5.71 -31.62 11.77
CA GLU A 164 4.85 -32.74 11.47
C GLU A 164 5.60 -33.85 10.71
N LEU A 165 6.42 -33.47 9.72
CA LEU A 165 7.27 -34.41 8.99
C LEU A 165 8.26 -35.12 9.90
N GLU A 166 8.92 -34.39 10.81
CA GLU A 166 9.82 -34.95 11.79
C GLU A 166 9.11 -35.99 12.69
N SER A 167 7.88 -35.67 13.15
CA SER A 167 7.05 -36.60 13.93
C SER A 167 6.73 -37.87 13.17
N ILE A 168 6.30 -37.76 11.90
CA ILE A 168 5.97 -38.89 11.04
C ILE A 168 7.21 -39.76 10.76
N GLU A 169 8.38 -39.16 10.53
CA GLU A 169 9.63 -39.91 10.33
C GLU A 169 10.05 -40.70 11.57
N LEU A 170 9.87 -40.10 12.77
CA LEU A 170 10.12 -40.81 14.03
C LEU A 170 9.16 -41.98 14.24
N GLU A 171 7.85 -41.78 13.97
CA GLU A 171 6.84 -42.83 14.03
C GLU A 171 7.13 -43.94 13.04
N LYS A 172 7.46 -43.62 11.78
CA LYS A 172 7.86 -44.60 10.76
C LYS A 172 9.09 -45.40 11.18
N LYS A 173 10.07 -44.75 11.76
CA LYS A 173 11.27 -45.41 12.27
C LYS A 173 10.93 -46.36 13.42
N SER A 174 10.12 -45.92 14.38
CA SER A 174 9.68 -46.75 15.51
C SER A 174 8.88 -47.96 15.07
N PHE A 175 7.95 -47.76 14.09
CA PHE A 175 7.16 -48.84 13.50
C PHE A 175 8.01 -49.90 12.76
N LYS A 176 9.02 -49.43 11.98
CA LYS A 176 9.97 -50.35 11.31
C LYS A 176 10.79 -51.19 12.30
N VAL A 177 11.23 -50.58 13.40
CA VAL A 177 12.01 -51.26 14.43
C VAL A 177 11.14 -52.24 15.21
N SER A 178 9.92 -51.86 15.59
CA SER A 178 9.04 -52.72 16.41
C SER A 178 8.49 -53.91 15.64
N ASN A 179 8.37 -53.84 14.31
CA ASN A 179 7.82 -54.90 13.46
C ASN A 179 8.85 -55.69 12.64
N ASN A 180 10.16 -55.48 12.86
CA ASN A 180 11.26 -56.14 12.14
C ASN A 180 11.10 -56.07 10.60
N LEU A 181 10.51 -55.03 10.06
CA LEU A 181 10.24 -54.90 8.66
C LEU A 181 11.48 -54.39 7.91
N VAL A 182 12.29 -55.33 7.44
CA VAL A 182 13.35 -55.09 6.47
C VAL A 182 12.80 -55.58 5.13
N ASP A 183 12.33 -54.68 4.30
CA ASP A 183 11.97 -54.84 2.92
C ASP A 183 10.72 -55.70 2.58
N LEU A 184 9.59 -55.05 2.23
CA LEU A 184 8.45 -55.64 1.51
C LEU A 184 8.50 -55.14 0.05
N ALA A 185 9.34 -55.78 -0.73
CA ALA A 185 9.21 -55.74 -2.17
C ALA A 185 8.32 -56.93 -2.63
N THR A 186 7.35 -56.61 -3.45
CA THR A 186 6.53 -57.51 -4.30
C THR A 186 5.26 -58.11 -3.69
N ASN A 187 4.12 -57.51 -3.96
CA ASN A 187 2.96 -57.99 -4.71
C ASN A 187 1.74 -57.11 -4.49
N SER A 188 1.46 -56.32 -5.45
CA SER A 188 0.16 -55.82 -5.92
C SER A 188 0.25 -54.41 -6.47
N SER A 189 0.84 -54.25 -7.63
CA SER A 189 1.04 -52.95 -8.27
C SER A 189 -0.26 -52.15 -8.48
N ILE A 190 -1.39 -52.81 -8.71
CA ILE A 190 -2.68 -52.14 -8.98
C ILE A 190 -3.35 -51.67 -7.67
N SER A 191 -3.31 -52.48 -6.62
CA SER A 191 -3.88 -52.11 -5.32
C SER A 191 -3.02 -51.03 -4.64
N LEU A 192 -1.69 -51.08 -4.79
CA LEU A 192 -0.77 -50.11 -4.30
C LEU A 192 -0.95 -48.74 -5.00
N GLU A 193 -1.16 -48.76 -6.33
CA GLU A 193 -1.38 -47.53 -7.13
C GLU A 193 -2.71 -46.83 -6.76
N ARG A 194 -3.78 -47.60 -6.50
CA ARG A 194 -5.06 -47.05 -6.01
C ARG A 194 -4.94 -46.51 -4.59
N ASN A 195 -4.23 -47.20 -3.71
CA ASN A 195 -3.98 -46.70 -2.34
C ASN A 195 -3.16 -45.43 -2.37
N LEU A 196 -2.08 -45.35 -3.14
CA LEU A 196 -1.26 -44.16 -3.27
C LEU A 196 -2.06 -42.96 -3.79
N LYS A 197 -2.93 -43.18 -4.79
CA LYS A 197 -3.79 -42.14 -5.33
C LYS A 197 -4.84 -41.65 -4.33
N SER A 198 -5.41 -42.55 -3.54
CA SER A 198 -6.36 -42.21 -2.47
C SER A 198 -5.67 -41.44 -1.35
N GLU A 199 -4.49 -41.88 -0.94
CA GLU A 199 -3.66 -41.17 0.06
C GLU A 199 -3.24 -39.79 -0.43
N GLU A 200 -2.84 -39.63 -1.69
CA GLU A 200 -2.49 -38.32 -2.27
C GLU A 200 -3.70 -37.38 -2.29
N THR A 201 -4.89 -37.90 -2.60
CA THR A 201 -6.12 -37.10 -2.60
C THR A 201 -6.52 -36.70 -1.19
N LEU A 202 -6.43 -37.61 -0.22
CA LEU A 202 -6.65 -37.34 1.21
C LEU A 202 -5.68 -36.25 1.69
N PHE A 203 -4.40 -36.42 1.46
CA PHE A 203 -3.38 -35.46 1.84
C PHE A 203 -3.63 -34.06 1.25
N THR A 204 -4.03 -34.02 -0.04
CA THR A 204 -4.36 -32.75 -0.71
C THR A 204 -5.57 -32.08 -0.05
N ASN A 205 -6.60 -32.85 0.29
CA ASN A 205 -7.80 -32.36 0.94
C ASN A 205 -7.53 -31.89 2.38
N GLU A 206 -6.75 -32.64 3.14
CA GLU A 206 -6.33 -32.24 4.50
C GLU A 206 -5.50 -30.96 4.49
N ASN A 207 -4.63 -30.80 3.50
CA ASN A 207 -3.90 -29.55 3.31
C ASN A 207 -4.84 -28.37 3.05
N GLN A 208 -5.90 -28.54 2.25
CA GLN A 208 -6.91 -27.50 2.05
C GLN A 208 -7.65 -27.17 3.34
N ILE A 209 -8.06 -28.19 4.10
CA ILE A 209 -8.70 -28.02 5.43
C ILE A 209 -7.80 -27.22 6.37
N PHE A 210 -6.52 -27.55 6.42
CA PHE A 210 -5.54 -26.84 7.24
C PHE A 210 -5.40 -25.37 6.83
N LEU A 211 -5.30 -25.08 5.53
CA LEU A 211 -5.21 -23.72 5.01
C LEU A 211 -6.43 -22.87 5.39
N VAL A 212 -7.62 -23.45 5.22
CA VAL A 212 -8.89 -22.80 5.55
C VAL A 212 -8.98 -22.50 7.05
N LYS A 213 -8.63 -23.48 7.90
CA LYS A 213 -8.62 -23.30 9.36
C LYS A 213 -7.64 -22.23 9.80
N ASN A 214 -6.45 -22.17 9.20
CA ASN A 214 -5.46 -21.15 9.53
C ASN A 214 -5.94 -19.75 9.14
N LEU A 215 -6.55 -19.59 7.96
CA LEU A 215 -7.09 -18.30 7.55
C LEU A 215 -8.27 -17.88 8.44
N LEU A 216 -9.14 -18.82 8.85
CA LEU A 216 -10.21 -18.55 9.82
C LEU A 216 -9.65 -18.11 11.18
N ASN A 217 -8.58 -18.76 11.65
CA ASN A 217 -7.92 -18.39 12.89
C ASN A 217 -7.32 -16.98 12.80
N GLU A 218 -6.63 -16.66 11.72
CA GLU A 218 -6.14 -15.30 11.47
C GLU A 218 -7.27 -14.27 11.51
N LEU A 219 -8.38 -14.54 10.82
CA LEU A 219 -9.54 -13.66 10.85
C LEU A 219 -10.15 -13.50 12.24
N SER A 220 -10.04 -14.49 13.12
CA SER A 220 -10.56 -14.41 14.49
C SER A 220 -9.68 -13.60 15.43
N VAL A 221 -8.35 -13.62 15.23
CA VAL A 221 -7.36 -12.99 16.12
C VAL A 221 -7.05 -11.55 15.68
N LEU A 222 -7.08 -11.28 14.36
CA LEU A 222 -6.63 -10.00 13.83
C LEU A 222 -7.66 -8.88 13.93
N ASN A 223 -7.28 -7.82 14.62
CA ASN A 223 -7.97 -6.54 14.59
C ASN A 223 -7.64 -5.81 13.27
N PHE A 224 -8.33 -6.18 12.17
CA PHE A 224 -8.26 -5.45 10.90
C PHE A 224 -6.83 -5.21 10.37
N GLU A 225 -6.14 -6.29 10.02
CA GLU A 225 -4.88 -6.25 9.27
C GLU A 225 -5.08 -6.79 7.86
N LEU A 226 -4.07 -6.60 6.99
CA LEU A 226 -4.06 -7.21 5.66
C LEU A 226 -4.06 -8.74 5.77
N LEU A 227 -4.86 -9.38 4.92
CA LEU A 227 -4.92 -10.84 4.84
C LEU A 227 -3.88 -11.36 3.83
N PRO A 228 -3.29 -12.55 4.09
CA PRO A 228 -2.45 -13.20 3.10
C PRO A 228 -3.26 -13.58 1.87
N SER A 229 -2.69 -13.41 0.70
CA SER A 229 -3.35 -13.73 -0.59
C SER A 229 -2.58 -14.82 -1.33
N ASN A 230 -3.28 -15.57 -2.20
CA ASN A 230 -2.67 -16.64 -3.00
C ASN A 230 -1.95 -17.72 -2.17
N ILE A 231 -2.52 -18.08 -1.03
CA ILE A 231 -1.96 -19.07 -0.10
C ILE A 231 -2.25 -20.52 -0.48
N GLY A 232 -2.81 -20.73 -1.65
CA GLY A 232 -3.11 -22.07 -2.16
C GLY A 232 -4.49 -22.62 -1.77
N ILE A 233 -5.41 -21.78 -1.29
CA ILE A 233 -6.82 -22.16 -1.12
C ILE A 233 -7.48 -22.27 -2.50
N ASN A 234 -8.05 -23.46 -2.80
CA ASN A 234 -8.68 -23.76 -4.09
C ASN A 234 -10.16 -23.28 -4.14
N SER A 235 -10.40 -22.04 -3.71
CA SER A 235 -11.69 -21.39 -3.80
C SER A 235 -11.54 -20.01 -4.45
N ILE A 236 -12.07 -19.86 -5.65
CA ILE A 236 -12.05 -18.58 -6.39
C ILE A 236 -12.81 -17.52 -5.62
N GLU A 237 -13.94 -17.89 -5.00
CA GLU A 237 -14.77 -16.99 -4.22
C GLU A 237 -13.99 -16.41 -3.01
N VAL A 238 -13.36 -17.28 -2.22
CA VAL A 238 -12.55 -16.86 -1.07
C VAL A 238 -11.41 -15.96 -1.52
N ASN A 239 -10.68 -16.33 -2.55
CA ASN A 239 -9.57 -15.53 -3.07
C ASN A 239 -10.04 -14.15 -3.54
N THR A 240 -11.17 -14.06 -4.25
CA THR A 240 -11.75 -12.79 -4.70
C THR A 240 -12.15 -11.90 -3.52
N LEU A 241 -12.76 -12.47 -2.48
CA LEU A 241 -13.15 -11.74 -1.28
C LEU A 241 -11.92 -11.24 -0.50
N VAL A 242 -10.85 -12.05 -0.41
CA VAL A 242 -9.58 -11.64 0.22
C VAL A 242 -8.95 -10.46 -0.52
N TYR A 243 -8.94 -10.47 -1.85
CA TYR A 243 -8.48 -9.31 -2.63
C TYR A 243 -9.31 -8.06 -2.34
N SER A 244 -10.65 -8.18 -2.40
CA SER A 244 -11.54 -7.06 -2.12
C SER A 244 -11.35 -6.51 -0.69
N TYR A 245 -11.14 -7.37 0.30
CA TYR A 245 -10.84 -6.98 1.67
C TYR A 245 -9.54 -6.17 1.75
N ASN A 246 -8.46 -6.67 1.12
CA ASN A 246 -7.17 -6.01 1.15
C ASN A 246 -7.20 -4.65 0.45
N ASP A 247 -7.90 -4.53 -0.68
CA ASP A 247 -8.07 -3.25 -1.39
C ASP A 247 -8.79 -2.21 -0.53
N LEU A 248 -9.91 -2.61 0.09
CA LEU A 248 -10.67 -1.72 1.01
C LEU A 248 -9.83 -1.32 2.23
N PHE A 249 -9.03 -2.25 2.75
CA PHE A 249 -8.15 -1.98 3.89
C PHE A 249 -7.06 -0.95 3.54
N LEU A 250 -6.41 -1.10 2.39
CA LEU A 250 -5.40 -0.16 1.90
C LEU A 250 -6.00 1.22 1.61
N GLU A 251 -7.18 1.27 0.99
CA GLU A 251 -7.91 2.51 0.77
C GLU A 251 -8.23 3.23 2.09
N LYS A 252 -8.74 2.48 3.08
CA LYS A 252 -8.98 3.01 4.44
C LYS A 252 -7.70 3.57 5.05
N GLN A 253 -6.57 2.86 4.94
CA GLN A 253 -5.30 3.28 5.52
C GLN A 253 -4.83 4.61 4.90
N LYS A 254 -4.91 4.74 3.58
CA LYS A 254 -4.58 5.97 2.85
C LYS A 254 -5.49 7.14 3.25
N LEU A 255 -6.79 6.90 3.30
CA LEU A 255 -7.76 7.92 3.64
C LEU A 255 -7.66 8.32 5.12
N ASN A 256 -7.39 7.38 6.01
CA ASN A 256 -7.18 7.66 7.43
C ASN A 256 -5.97 8.59 7.66
N THR A 257 -4.89 8.38 6.90
CA THR A 257 -3.68 9.22 6.97
C THR A 257 -3.94 10.63 6.43
N SER A 258 -4.76 10.78 5.37
CA SER A 258 -4.98 12.06 4.70
C SER A 258 -6.15 12.87 5.28
N ALA A 259 -7.20 12.23 5.80
CA ALA A 259 -8.44 12.87 6.24
C ALA A 259 -8.81 12.58 7.69
N GLY A 260 -8.06 11.72 8.37
CA GLY A 260 -8.25 11.34 9.76
C GLY A 260 -9.39 10.33 10.02
N PRO A 261 -9.41 9.71 11.22
CA PRO A 261 -10.32 8.59 11.55
C PRO A 261 -11.80 9.00 11.65
N ASN A 262 -12.09 10.27 11.86
CA ASN A 262 -13.45 10.78 12.01
C ASN A 262 -14.15 11.10 10.68
N ASN A 263 -13.43 10.97 9.54
CA ASN A 263 -14.00 11.19 8.21
C ASN A 263 -15.17 10.21 7.97
N PRO A 264 -16.34 10.68 7.50
CA PRO A 264 -17.49 9.81 7.21
C PRO A 264 -17.15 8.67 6.22
N TYR A 265 -16.28 8.93 5.27
CA TYR A 265 -15.83 7.94 4.29
C TYR A 265 -15.00 6.82 4.95
N VAL A 266 -14.13 7.16 5.92
CA VAL A 266 -13.38 6.16 6.71
C VAL A 266 -14.33 5.27 7.50
N LYS A 267 -15.40 5.85 8.06
CA LYS A 267 -16.45 5.08 8.77
C LYS A 267 -17.21 4.14 7.82
N GLN A 268 -17.50 4.60 6.61
CA GLN A 268 -18.14 3.77 5.58
C GLN A 268 -17.23 2.60 5.17
N LEU A 269 -15.94 2.86 4.93
CA LEU A 269 -14.96 1.82 4.61
C LEU A 269 -14.85 0.78 5.74
N ASN A 270 -14.87 1.20 7.01
CA ASN A 270 -14.88 0.26 8.15
C ASN A 270 -16.07 -0.71 8.09
N ASN A 271 -17.27 -0.20 7.76
CA ASN A 271 -18.45 -1.05 7.63
C ASN A 271 -18.33 -2.01 6.44
N SER A 272 -17.83 -1.53 5.30
CA SER A 272 -17.59 -2.38 4.12
C SER A 272 -16.55 -3.47 4.39
N ILE A 273 -15.45 -3.13 5.07
CA ILE A 273 -14.41 -4.09 5.48
C ILE A 273 -15.00 -5.16 6.42
N ALA A 274 -15.79 -4.74 7.40
CA ALA A 274 -16.45 -5.67 8.33
C ALA A 274 -17.39 -6.63 7.58
N GLN A 275 -18.18 -6.12 6.64
CA GLN A 275 -19.08 -6.92 5.82
C GLN A 275 -18.34 -7.93 4.94
N VAL A 276 -17.28 -7.51 4.25
CA VAL A 276 -16.46 -8.42 3.42
C VAL A 276 -15.78 -9.47 4.28
N ARG A 277 -15.29 -9.10 5.48
CA ARG A 277 -14.72 -10.04 6.45
C ARG A 277 -15.73 -11.13 6.85
N GLU A 278 -16.97 -10.77 7.16
CA GLU A 278 -18.01 -11.75 7.46
C GLU A 278 -18.33 -12.66 6.27
N ASN A 279 -18.35 -12.11 5.06
CA ASN A 279 -18.52 -12.90 3.85
C ASN A 279 -17.37 -13.90 3.66
N ILE A 280 -16.12 -13.49 3.92
CA ILE A 280 -14.95 -14.40 3.89
C ILE A 280 -15.14 -15.53 4.89
N ILE A 281 -15.49 -15.22 6.14
CA ILE A 281 -15.71 -16.22 7.20
C ILE A 281 -16.81 -17.21 6.79
N PHE A 282 -17.91 -16.71 6.25
CA PHE A 282 -19.01 -17.54 5.77
C PHE A 282 -18.57 -18.46 4.63
N SER A 283 -17.90 -17.94 3.61
CA SER A 283 -17.41 -18.71 2.47
C SER A 283 -16.37 -19.74 2.88
N LEU A 284 -15.47 -19.39 3.82
CA LEU A 284 -14.48 -20.33 4.37
C LEU A 284 -15.17 -21.47 5.14
N ASN A 285 -16.17 -21.19 5.97
CA ASN A 285 -16.89 -22.22 6.71
C ASN A 285 -17.65 -23.17 5.77
N ASN A 286 -18.28 -22.63 4.72
CA ASN A 286 -18.94 -23.45 3.70
C ASN A 286 -17.92 -24.34 2.97
N TYR A 287 -16.78 -23.78 2.57
CA TYR A 287 -15.73 -24.53 1.92
C TYR A 287 -15.13 -25.59 2.84
N LEU A 288 -14.90 -25.27 4.11
CA LEU A 288 -14.45 -26.23 5.13
C LEU A 288 -15.42 -27.38 5.30
N SER A 289 -16.72 -27.11 5.33
CA SER A 289 -17.75 -28.17 5.41
C SER A 289 -17.71 -29.10 4.20
N GLN A 290 -17.55 -28.57 2.98
CA GLN A 290 -17.39 -29.37 1.77
C GLN A 290 -16.15 -30.24 1.81
N LEU A 291 -14.99 -29.67 2.23
CA LEU A 291 -13.74 -30.41 2.38
C LEU A 291 -13.83 -31.52 3.43
N SER A 292 -14.50 -31.23 4.57
CA SER A 292 -14.71 -32.25 5.62
C SER A 292 -15.58 -33.41 5.14
N MET A 293 -16.67 -33.12 4.45
CA MET A 293 -17.52 -34.18 3.85
C MET A 293 -16.75 -35.02 2.81
N LEU A 294 -15.87 -34.38 2.03
CA LEU A 294 -15.02 -35.10 1.09
C LEU A 294 -14.00 -35.97 1.83
N ASN A 295 -13.41 -35.45 2.91
CA ASN A 295 -12.44 -36.18 3.73
C ASN A 295 -13.04 -37.44 4.32
N ASP A 296 -14.27 -37.36 4.86
CA ASP A 296 -14.99 -38.49 5.43
C ASP A 296 -15.25 -39.59 4.37
N LYS A 297 -15.67 -39.22 3.16
CA LYS A 297 -15.87 -40.14 2.05
C LYS A 297 -14.57 -40.84 1.61
N LEU A 298 -13.47 -40.05 1.50
CA LEU A 298 -12.18 -40.62 1.11
C LEU A 298 -11.63 -41.57 2.18
N ALA A 299 -11.86 -41.28 3.46
CA ALA A 299 -11.48 -42.15 4.58
C ALA A 299 -12.30 -43.47 4.54
N GLU A 300 -13.60 -43.42 4.26
CA GLU A 300 -14.44 -44.61 4.08
C GLU A 300 -13.97 -45.45 2.90
N GLU A 301 -13.66 -44.84 1.76
CA GLU A 301 -13.12 -45.55 0.58
C GLU A 301 -11.77 -46.21 0.88
N SER A 302 -10.87 -45.52 1.55
CA SER A 302 -9.56 -46.06 1.97
C SER A 302 -9.71 -47.27 2.88
N ASN A 303 -10.61 -47.19 3.88
CA ASN A 303 -10.90 -48.30 4.78
C ASN A 303 -11.49 -49.54 4.03
N LEU A 304 -12.37 -49.32 3.07
CA LEU A 304 -12.94 -50.39 2.24
C LEU A 304 -11.87 -51.05 1.36
N ILE A 305 -10.93 -50.28 0.81
CA ILE A 305 -9.83 -50.83 0.02
C ILE A 305 -8.90 -51.68 0.90
N GLN A 306 -8.56 -51.18 2.11
CA GLN A 306 -7.71 -51.93 3.05
C GLN A 306 -8.37 -53.25 3.51
N SER A 307 -9.68 -53.24 3.79
CA SER A 307 -10.39 -54.46 4.17
C SER A 307 -10.46 -55.50 3.07
N ASN A 308 -10.55 -55.08 1.79
CA ASN A 308 -10.55 -55.94 0.64
C ASN A 308 -9.16 -56.51 0.26
N VAL A 309 -8.08 -55.88 0.74
CA VAL A 309 -6.70 -56.34 0.56
C VAL A 309 -6.30 -57.35 1.65
N ALA A 310 -6.94 -57.27 2.82
CA ALA A 310 -6.68 -58.16 3.97
C ALA A 310 -7.50 -59.45 3.95
N SER A 311 -8.51 -59.55 3.06
CA SER A 311 -9.31 -60.78 2.80
C SER A 311 -8.76 -61.56 1.61
#